data_d61fec34287a2930c153965a305186cd
#
_entry.id   d61fec34287a2930c153965a305186cd
#
_cell.length_a   1.000
_cell.length_b   1.000
_cell.length_c   1.000
_cell.angle_alpha   90.00
_cell.angle_beta   90.00
_cell.angle_gamma   90.00
#
_symmetry.space_group_name_H-M   'P 1'
#
loop_
_entity.id
_entity.type
_entity.pdbx_description
1 polymer ?
#
loop_
_entity_poly.entity_id
_entity_poly.type
_entity_poly.pdbx_seq_one_letter_code
_entity_poly.pdbx_strand_id
1 'polypeptide(L)'
;VTVGGKEIRVDANVSTILDTFGEPNRIDQTEYGFEWYVYDSNYSEFCMVGVEADRVCALYTNSSSFDFNGMKSGDDYSKTADYLDNRCYRFYADSEGHLDSILYNPRYRGVDDSTSVKRSKSMLLLDMINSYRSKHNKTIYVEDSDMNAAAWLSSLDFMNEKEYESDVVTQSGYDVFSVYRQLLESD
;
A
#
# COMPACT_ATOMS: atom_id res chain seq x y z
N VAL A 1 -10.96 -13.42 -3.40
CA VAL A 1 -10.46 -12.99 -2.08
C VAL A 1 -11.62 -12.46 -1.28
N THR A 2 -11.68 -12.76 0.00
CA THR A 2 -12.58 -12.07 0.91
C THR A 2 -11.79 -11.25 1.92
N VAL A 3 -12.34 -10.12 2.35
CA VAL A 3 -11.79 -9.26 3.41
C VAL A 3 -12.94 -8.89 4.35
N GLY A 4 -12.82 -9.21 5.63
CA GLY A 4 -13.92 -9.02 6.59
C GLY A 4 -15.20 -9.76 6.21
N GLY A 5 -15.07 -10.89 5.50
CA GLY A 5 -16.21 -11.67 4.99
C GLY A 5 -16.85 -11.12 3.71
N LYS A 6 -16.37 -10.00 3.16
CA LYS A 6 -16.84 -9.36 1.92
C LYS A 6 -15.99 -9.84 0.74
N GLU A 7 -16.61 -10.28 -0.35
CA GLU A 7 -15.91 -10.85 -1.51
C GLU A 7 -15.43 -9.78 -2.49
N ILE A 8 -14.18 -9.90 -2.93
CA ILE A 8 -13.60 -9.18 -4.08
C ILE A 8 -13.31 -10.23 -5.16
N ARG A 9 -13.99 -10.10 -6.30
CA ARG A 9 -13.83 -11.01 -7.44
C ARG A 9 -13.29 -10.25 -8.65
N VAL A 10 -12.21 -10.74 -9.23
CA VAL A 10 -11.67 -10.23 -10.50
C VAL A 10 -12.73 -10.37 -11.59
N ASP A 11 -12.78 -9.42 -12.52
CA ASP A 11 -13.78 -9.25 -13.57
C ASP A 11 -15.21 -8.94 -13.09
N ALA A 12 -15.45 -8.82 -11.78
CA ALA A 12 -16.73 -8.32 -11.29
C ALA A 12 -16.98 -6.87 -11.75
N ASN A 13 -18.23 -6.50 -11.89
CA ASN A 13 -18.60 -5.10 -12.10
C ASN A 13 -18.29 -4.28 -10.86
N VAL A 14 -17.82 -3.04 -11.03
CA VAL A 14 -17.50 -2.13 -9.91
C VAL A 14 -18.72 -1.88 -9.02
N SER A 15 -19.94 -1.87 -9.58
CA SER A 15 -21.17 -1.74 -8.77
C SER A 15 -21.30 -2.82 -7.69
N THR A 16 -20.84 -4.04 -7.96
CA THR A 16 -20.81 -5.13 -6.97
C THR A 16 -19.90 -4.80 -5.80
N ILE A 17 -18.75 -4.16 -6.07
CA ILE A 17 -17.83 -3.70 -5.03
C ILE A 17 -18.45 -2.58 -4.22
N LEU A 18 -19.06 -1.58 -4.87
CA LEU A 18 -19.73 -0.47 -4.20
C LEU A 18 -20.93 -0.95 -3.35
N ASP A 19 -21.71 -1.91 -3.83
CA ASP A 19 -22.81 -2.51 -3.06
C ASP A 19 -22.31 -3.29 -1.83
N THR A 20 -21.09 -3.86 -1.90
CA THR A 20 -20.51 -4.72 -0.86
C THR A 20 -19.69 -3.93 0.16
N PHE A 21 -18.85 -3.01 -0.29
CA PHE A 21 -17.92 -2.25 0.53
C PHE A 21 -18.36 -0.80 0.80
N GLY A 22 -19.31 -0.29 0.02
CA GLY A 22 -19.66 1.13 -0.03
C GLY A 22 -18.71 1.93 -0.93
N GLU A 23 -18.81 3.25 -0.84
CA GLU A 23 -17.88 4.15 -1.51
C GLU A 23 -16.47 3.99 -0.94
N PRO A 24 -15.42 4.01 -1.79
CA PRO A 24 -14.05 3.97 -1.31
C PRO A 24 -13.72 5.24 -0.52
N ASN A 25 -12.86 5.13 0.46
CA ASN A 25 -12.35 6.29 1.22
C ASN A 25 -11.54 7.23 0.32
N ARG A 26 -10.84 6.64 -0.67
CA ARG A 26 -10.01 7.38 -1.63
C ARG A 26 -9.92 6.61 -2.95
N ILE A 27 -9.76 7.34 -4.06
CA ILE A 27 -9.44 6.79 -5.38
C ILE A 27 -8.06 7.29 -5.78
N ASP A 28 -7.15 6.36 -6.02
CA ASP A 28 -5.75 6.64 -6.31
C ASP A 28 -5.37 6.24 -7.74
N GLN A 29 -4.65 7.11 -8.42
CA GLN A 29 -4.11 6.84 -9.75
C GLN A 29 -2.94 5.85 -9.68
N THR A 30 -2.81 5.00 -10.70
CA THR A 30 -1.72 4.04 -10.79
C THR A 30 -0.86 4.26 -12.03
N GLU A 31 0.39 3.80 -11.96
CA GLU A 31 1.27 3.70 -13.12
C GLU A 31 0.77 2.72 -14.18
N TYR A 32 -0.18 1.86 -13.83
CA TYR A 32 -0.70 0.79 -14.70
C TYR A 32 -1.90 1.22 -15.54
N GLY A 33 -2.46 2.42 -15.28
CA GLY A 33 -3.60 2.98 -16.02
C GLY A 33 -4.97 2.58 -15.48
N PHE A 34 -5.05 1.80 -14.41
CA PHE A 34 -6.27 1.59 -13.62
C PHE A 34 -6.24 2.45 -12.35
N GLU A 35 -7.35 2.54 -11.65
CA GLU A 35 -7.48 3.26 -10.38
C GLU A 35 -7.59 2.28 -9.21
N TRP A 36 -6.92 2.59 -8.08
CA TRP A 36 -7.17 1.91 -6.82
C TRP A 36 -8.35 2.54 -6.09
N TYR A 37 -9.39 1.76 -5.82
CA TYR A 37 -10.43 2.07 -4.85
C TYR A 37 -9.94 1.61 -3.49
N VAL A 38 -9.61 2.55 -2.60
CA VAL A 38 -8.94 2.30 -1.32
C VAL A 38 -9.97 2.28 -0.19
N TYR A 39 -9.95 1.23 0.61
CA TYR A 39 -10.80 1.03 1.79
C TYR A 39 -9.91 0.93 3.02
N ASP A 40 -9.65 2.07 3.67
CA ASP A 40 -8.69 2.26 4.77
C ASP A 40 -9.32 2.75 6.08
N SER A 41 -10.65 2.89 6.14
CA SER A 41 -11.36 3.33 7.35
C SER A 41 -11.19 2.38 8.53
N ASN A 42 -10.92 1.11 8.26
CA ASN A 42 -10.58 0.08 9.25
C ASN A 42 -9.40 -0.75 8.75
N TYR A 43 -8.22 -0.49 9.27
CA TYR A 43 -7.00 -1.18 8.83
C TYR A 43 -7.00 -2.70 9.09
N SER A 44 -7.83 -3.21 9.99
CA SER A 44 -8.00 -4.66 10.14
C SER A 44 -8.77 -5.31 8.98
N GLU A 45 -9.44 -4.50 8.16
CA GLU A 45 -10.16 -4.89 6.94
C GLU A 45 -9.61 -4.15 5.69
N PHE A 46 -8.39 -3.62 5.78
CA PHE A 46 -7.78 -2.84 4.70
C PHE A 46 -7.71 -3.62 3.41
N CYS A 47 -8.19 -3.02 2.34
CA CYS A 47 -8.01 -3.54 0.99
C CYS A 47 -7.99 -2.43 -0.06
N MET A 48 -7.41 -2.73 -1.20
CA MET A 48 -7.44 -1.93 -2.41
C MET A 48 -7.99 -2.76 -3.55
N VAL A 49 -8.94 -2.21 -4.29
CA VAL A 49 -9.55 -2.84 -5.45
C VAL A 49 -9.19 -2.03 -6.69
N GLY A 50 -8.44 -2.62 -7.61
CA GLY A 50 -8.09 -2.01 -8.87
C GLY A 50 -9.26 -2.05 -9.84
N VAL A 51 -9.65 -0.88 -10.36
CA VAL A 51 -10.80 -0.73 -11.26
C VAL A 51 -10.37 -0.10 -12.58
N GLU A 52 -10.80 -0.71 -13.68
CA GLU A 52 -10.64 -0.20 -15.03
C GLU A 52 -11.88 -0.51 -15.86
N ALA A 53 -12.40 0.47 -16.60
CA ALA A 53 -13.59 0.33 -17.43
C ALA A 53 -14.75 -0.36 -16.68
N ASP A 54 -15.03 0.10 -15.47
CA ASP A 54 -16.06 -0.42 -14.57
C ASP A 54 -15.91 -1.90 -14.14
N ARG A 55 -14.70 -2.44 -14.26
CA ARG A 55 -14.38 -3.82 -13.90
C ARG A 55 -13.24 -3.89 -12.89
N VAL A 56 -13.34 -4.85 -11.96
CA VAL A 56 -12.24 -5.20 -11.06
C VAL A 56 -11.13 -5.88 -11.85
N CYS A 57 -9.95 -5.27 -11.88
CA CYS A 57 -8.78 -5.79 -12.61
C CYS A 57 -7.57 -6.12 -11.72
N ALA A 58 -7.56 -5.63 -10.49
CA ALA A 58 -6.49 -5.87 -9.52
C ALA A 58 -7.04 -5.86 -8.09
N LEU A 59 -6.29 -6.41 -7.14
CA LEU A 59 -6.59 -6.30 -5.72
C LEU A 59 -5.31 -6.39 -4.89
N TYR A 60 -5.32 -5.76 -3.74
CA TYR A 60 -4.31 -5.91 -2.70
C TYR A 60 -4.95 -5.92 -1.32
N THR A 61 -4.44 -6.75 -0.43
CA THR A 61 -4.74 -6.68 1.00
C THR A 61 -3.61 -7.28 1.83
N ASN A 62 -3.33 -6.66 2.97
CA ASN A 62 -2.56 -7.23 4.08
C ASN A 62 -3.37 -7.22 5.39
N SER A 63 -4.68 -7.15 5.26
CA SER A 63 -5.63 -7.22 6.36
C SER A 63 -5.46 -8.51 7.18
N SER A 64 -5.68 -8.43 8.48
CA SER A 64 -5.74 -9.63 9.34
C SER A 64 -6.96 -10.52 9.04
N SER A 65 -7.96 -10.01 8.33
CA SER A 65 -9.23 -10.67 8.04
C SER A 65 -9.37 -11.19 6.61
N PHE A 66 -8.29 -11.21 5.81
CA PHE A 66 -8.40 -11.74 4.46
C PHE A 66 -8.43 -13.28 4.42
N ASP A 67 -9.13 -13.80 3.42
CA ASP A 67 -9.15 -15.22 3.06
C ASP A 67 -9.05 -15.35 1.54
N PHE A 68 -8.11 -16.16 1.08
CA PHE A 68 -7.95 -16.52 -0.32
C PHE A 68 -8.00 -18.04 -0.46
N ASN A 69 -9.16 -18.56 -0.89
CA ASN A 69 -9.37 -20.00 -1.07
C ASN A 69 -9.04 -20.83 0.19
N GLY A 70 -9.37 -20.31 1.37
CA GLY A 70 -9.09 -20.95 2.65
C GLY A 70 -7.73 -20.63 3.24
N MET A 71 -6.84 -19.94 2.52
CA MET A 71 -5.59 -19.39 3.06
C MET A 71 -5.84 -18.03 3.69
N LYS A 72 -5.38 -17.86 4.91
CA LYS A 72 -5.62 -16.65 5.72
C LYS A 72 -4.32 -15.96 6.09
N SER A 73 -4.45 -14.70 6.48
CA SER A 73 -3.35 -14.00 7.14
C SER A 73 -2.84 -14.81 8.35
N GLY A 74 -1.53 -14.99 8.44
CA GLY A 74 -0.88 -15.79 9.49
C GLY A 74 -0.74 -17.29 9.20
N ASP A 75 -1.27 -17.78 8.10
CA ASP A 75 -1.06 -19.17 7.65
C ASP A 75 0.39 -19.38 7.19
N ASP A 76 0.85 -20.63 7.22
CA ASP A 76 2.16 -20.99 6.68
C ASP A 76 2.25 -20.63 5.19
N TYR A 77 3.28 -19.87 4.81
CA TYR A 77 3.47 -19.37 3.46
C TYR A 77 3.57 -20.52 2.41
N SER A 78 4.01 -21.71 2.81
CA SER A 78 4.09 -22.87 1.91
C SER A 78 2.75 -23.26 1.28
N LYS A 79 1.62 -22.89 1.90
CA LYS A 79 0.27 -23.10 1.35
C LYS A 79 0.04 -22.37 0.01
N THR A 80 0.87 -21.37 -0.31
CA THR A 80 0.76 -20.62 -1.57
C THR A 80 1.36 -21.35 -2.76
N ALA A 81 2.05 -22.48 -2.56
CA ALA A 81 2.84 -23.18 -3.58
C ALA A 81 2.06 -23.44 -4.88
N ASP A 82 0.79 -23.85 -4.79
CA ASP A 82 -0.05 -24.15 -5.95
C ASP A 82 -0.42 -22.92 -6.81
N TYR A 83 -0.17 -21.72 -6.29
CA TYR A 83 -0.52 -20.45 -6.95
C TYR A 83 0.70 -19.69 -7.48
N LEU A 84 1.93 -20.11 -7.16
CA LEU A 84 3.16 -19.38 -7.51
C LEU A 84 3.44 -19.35 -9.01
N ASP A 85 2.93 -20.34 -9.77
CA ASP A 85 3.04 -20.36 -11.22
C ASP A 85 2.16 -19.32 -11.92
N ASN A 86 1.13 -18.83 -11.23
CA ASN A 86 0.30 -17.76 -11.73
C ASN A 86 0.94 -16.40 -11.44
N ARG A 87 1.65 -15.85 -12.41
CA ARG A 87 2.39 -14.58 -12.29
C ARG A 87 1.53 -13.36 -11.95
N CYS A 88 0.20 -13.46 -12.04
CA CYS A 88 -0.70 -12.38 -11.64
C CYS A 88 -0.84 -12.28 -10.12
N TYR A 89 -0.66 -13.38 -9.40
CA TYR A 89 -0.66 -13.40 -7.94
C TYR A 89 0.75 -13.23 -7.38
N ARG A 90 0.86 -12.44 -6.33
CA ARG A 90 2.06 -12.32 -5.50
C ARG A 90 1.62 -12.44 -4.05
N PHE A 91 2.27 -13.35 -3.36
CA PHE A 91 2.07 -13.57 -1.93
C PHE A 91 3.32 -13.09 -1.21
N TYR A 92 3.15 -12.49 -0.06
CA TYR A 92 4.25 -12.01 0.74
C TYR A 92 4.18 -12.65 2.12
N ALA A 93 5.34 -13.04 2.63
CA ALA A 93 5.48 -13.59 3.96
C ALA A 93 6.04 -12.53 4.92
N ASP A 94 5.72 -12.68 6.20
CA ASP A 94 6.42 -12.00 7.26
C ASP A 94 7.80 -12.64 7.53
N SER A 95 8.53 -12.11 8.50
CA SER A 95 9.86 -12.61 8.87
C SER A 95 9.85 -14.02 9.49
N GLU A 96 8.71 -14.51 9.91
CA GLU A 96 8.50 -15.84 10.51
C GLU A 96 8.00 -16.88 9.49
N GLY A 97 7.78 -16.47 8.25
CA GLY A 97 7.32 -17.34 7.16
C GLY A 97 5.80 -17.52 7.11
N HIS A 98 5.05 -16.64 7.73
CA HIS A 98 3.59 -16.65 7.65
C HIS A 98 3.10 -15.74 6.53
N LEU A 99 1.99 -16.13 5.89
CA LEU A 99 1.33 -15.34 4.85
C LEU A 99 0.87 -13.99 5.42
N ASP A 100 1.45 -12.90 4.93
CA ASP A 100 1.17 -11.55 5.37
C ASP A 100 0.20 -10.81 4.45
N SER A 101 0.42 -10.89 3.15
CA SER A 101 -0.38 -10.13 2.19
C SER A 101 -0.49 -10.83 0.83
N ILE A 102 -1.50 -10.40 0.07
CA ILE A 102 -1.76 -10.85 -1.29
C ILE A 102 -1.96 -9.67 -2.22
N LEU A 103 -1.31 -9.72 -3.38
CA LEU A 103 -1.51 -8.84 -4.51
C LEU A 103 -1.91 -9.65 -5.73
N TYR A 104 -3.04 -9.33 -6.35
CA TYR A 104 -3.36 -9.71 -7.71
C TYR A 104 -3.18 -8.50 -8.61
N ASN A 105 -2.25 -8.56 -9.55
CA ASN A 105 -2.09 -7.55 -10.58
C ASN A 105 -1.54 -8.22 -11.86
N PRO A 106 -2.34 -8.31 -12.93
CA PRO A 106 -1.91 -8.90 -14.19
C PRO A 106 -0.96 -8.01 -14.99
N ARG A 107 -0.74 -6.75 -14.56
CA ARG A 107 0.14 -5.79 -15.24
C ARG A 107 1.50 -5.73 -14.55
N TYR A 108 2.56 -5.84 -15.34
CA TYR A 108 3.94 -5.91 -14.84
C TYR A 108 4.73 -4.63 -15.03
N ARG A 109 4.26 -3.72 -15.89
CA ARG A 109 4.97 -2.48 -16.19
C ARG A 109 4.00 -1.31 -16.13
N GLY A 110 4.31 -0.36 -15.29
CA GLY A 110 3.71 0.95 -15.30
C GLY A 110 4.40 1.86 -16.30
N VAL A 111 3.63 2.77 -16.87
CA VAL A 111 4.12 3.76 -17.86
C VAL A 111 3.90 5.19 -17.40
N ASP A 112 3.05 5.41 -16.38
CA ASP A 112 2.78 6.73 -15.82
C ASP A 112 3.67 6.99 -14.60
N ASP A 113 4.40 8.11 -14.65
CA ASP A 113 5.25 8.62 -13.57
C ASP A 113 4.86 10.05 -13.17
N SER A 114 3.59 10.39 -13.34
CA SER A 114 3.04 11.70 -12.99
C SER A 114 3.14 11.99 -11.47
N THR A 115 3.06 13.25 -11.12
CA THR A 115 3.05 13.67 -9.71
C THR A 115 1.87 13.08 -8.94
N SER A 116 0.71 12.93 -9.60
CA SER A 116 -0.46 12.29 -8.99
C SER A 116 -0.20 10.83 -8.65
N VAL A 117 0.41 10.06 -9.56
CA VAL A 117 0.80 8.66 -9.30
C VAL A 117 1.83 8.56 -8.18
N LYS A 118 2.84 9.45 -8.13
CA LYS A 118 3.84 9.47 -7.05
C LYS A 118 3.19 9.74 -5.69
N ARG A 119 2.26 10.70 -5.63
CA ARG A 119 1.50 10.99 -4.41
C ARG A 119 0.65 9.78 -3.99
N SER A 120 -0.09 9.19 -4.92
CA SER A 120 -0.88 7.98 -4.66
C SER A 120 -0.04 6.86 -4.07
N LYS A 121 1.14 6.59 -4.65
CA LYS A 121 2.08 5.57 -4.12
C LYS A 121 2.51 5.85 -2.68
N SER A 122 2.78 7.11 -2.34
CA SER A 122 3.16 7.49 -0.98
C SER A 122 2.02 7.23 0.01
N MET A 123 0.78 7.59 -0.35
CA MET A 123 -0.39 7.34 0.48
C MET A 123 -0.67 5.85 0.64
N LEU A 124 -0.61 5.08 -0.45
CA LEU A 124 -0.81 3.63 -0.42
C LEU A 124 0.25 2.94 0.46
N LEU A 125 1.51 3.39 0.41
CA LEU A 125 2.56 2.86 1.28
C LEU A 125 2.24 3.12 2.76
N LEU A 126 1.77 4.31 3.11
CA LEU A 126 1.35 4.64 4.47
C LEU A 126 0.20 3.73 4.94
N ASP A 127 -0.81 3.50 4.08
CA ASP A 127 -1.94 2.62 4.39
C ASP A 127 -1.49 1.17 4.60
N MET A 128 -0.61 0.67 3.73
CA MET A 128 -0.03 -0.69 3.88
C MET A 128 0.73 -0.82 5.21
N ILE A 129 1.55 0.19 5.57
CA ILE A 129 2.25 0.24 6.86
C ILE A 129 1.24 0.28 8.00
N ASN A 130 0.20 1.09 7.93
CA ASN A 130 -0.80 1.22 8.97
C ASN A 130 -1.62 -0.05 9.15
N SER A 131 -1.97 -0.74 8.08
CA SER A 131 -2.62 -2.04 8.14
C SER A 131 -1.72 -3.08 8.83
N TYR A 132 -0.43 -3.13 8.47
CA TYR A 132 0.54 -3.99 9.14
C TYR A 132 0.66 -3.65 10.65
N ARG A 133 0.77 -2.36 10.99
CA ARG A 133 0.83 -1.90 12.39
C ARG A 133 -0.43 -2.27 13.17
N SER A 134 -1.60 -2.07 12.57
CA SER A 134 -2.90 -2.46 13.15
C SER A 134 -2.97 -3.97 13.44
N LYS A 135 -2.51 -4.80 12.49
CA LYS A 135 -2.40 -6.26 12.65
C LYS A 135 -1.57 -6.66 13.89
N HIS A 136 -0.53 -5.88 14.20
CA HIS A 136 0.36 -6.10 15.34
C HIS A 136 0.02 -5.26 16.57
N ASN A 137 -1.19 -4.73 16.67
CA ASN A 137 -1.67 -3.89 17.78
C ASN A 137 -0.76 -2.68 18.06
N LYS A 138 -0.19 -2.07 17.01
CA LYS A 138 0.61 -0.86 17.10
C LYS A 138 -0.22 0.36 16.71
N THR A 139 0.08 1.50 17.32
CA THR A 139 -0.51 2.78 16.91
C THR A 139 -0.22 3.06 15.44
N ILE A 140 -1.24 3.47 14.68
CA ILE A 140 -1.09 3.86 13.28
C ILE A 140 -0.38 5.22 13.17
N TYR A 141 0.30 5.41 12.04
CA TYR A 141 0.87 6.70 11.70
C TYR A 141 -0.16 7.61 11.05
N VAL A 142 -0.03 8.90 11.31
CA VAL A 142 -0.83 9.95 10.66
C VAL A 142 0.08 10.71 9.69
N GLU A 143 -0.46 11.07 8.54
CA GLU A 143 0.25 11.92 7.59
C GLU A 143 0.57 13.27 8.23
N ASP A 144 1.83 13.69 8.15
CA ASP A 144 2.30 14.98 8.58
C ASP A 144 2.85 15.76 7.38
N SER A 145 2.29 16.94 7.12
CA SER A 145 2.62 17.74 5.94
C SER A 145 4.07 18.24 5.94
N ASP A 146 4.63 18.52 7.12
CA ASP A 146 5.99 19.05 7.25
C ASP A 146 7.00 17.93 7.06
N MET A 147 6.69 16.72 7.60
CA MET A 147 7.49 15.52 7.36
C MET A 147 7.47 15.11 5.88
N ASN A 148 6.31 15.20 5.22
CA ASN A 148 6.20 14.92 3.80
C ASN A 148 7.03 15.91 2.96
N ALA A 149 6.99 17.21 3.30
CA ALA A 149 7.79 18.22 2.62
C ALA A 149 9.29 17.98 2.82
N ALA A 150 9.72 17.65 4.05
CA ALA A 150 11.12 17.32 4.36
C ALA A 150 11.59 16.08 3.61
N ALA A 151 10.78 15.02 3.59
CA ALA A 151 11.10 13.78 2.85
C ALA A 151 11.18 14.02 1.33
N TRP A 152 10.28 14.84 0.78
CA TRP A 152 10.32 15.24 -0.62
C TRP A 152 11.60 15.97 -0.98
N LEU A 153 11.97 17.00 -0.20
CA LEU A 153 13.20 17.76 -0.41
C LEU A 153 14.44 16.88 -0.31
N SER A 154 14.50 15.99 0.69
CA SER A 154 15.58 15.00 0.81
C SER A 154 15.69 14.09 -0.39
N SER A 155 14.55 13.62 -0.92
CA SER A 155 14.57 12.74 -2.09
C SER A 155 15.07 13.45 -3.34
N LEU A 156 14.78 14.73 -3.50
CA LEU A 156 15.31 15.55 -4.60
C LEU A 156 16.82 15.77 -4.48
N ASP A 157 17.31 16.06 -3.28
CA ASP A 157 18.73 16.22 -3.02
C ASP A 157 19.48 14.90 -3.26
N PHE A 158 18.94 13.78 -2.81
CA PHE A 158 19.48 12.44 -3.08
C PHE A 158 19.58 12.12 -4.58
N MET A 159 18.60 12.54 -5.38
CA MET A 159 18.65 12.35 -6.83
C MET A 159 19.72 13.20 -7.50
N ASN A 160 20.06 14.35 -6.93
CA ASN A 160 21.04 15.29 -7.48
C ASN A 160 22.48 15.00 -7.01
N GLU A 161 22.62 14.40 -5.83
CA GLU A 161 23.93 14.04 -5.24
C GLU A 161 24.14 12.52 -5.40
N LYS A 162 25.18 12.14 -6.14
CA LYS A 162 25.48 10.73 -6.43
C LYS A 162 26.10 9.97 -5.26
N GLU A 163 26.32 10.59 -4.11
CA GLU A 163 26.93 9.99 -2.93
C GLU A 163 26.06 10.22 -1.69
N TYR A 164 25.79 9.12 -0.98
CA TYR A 164 25.06 9.12 0.28
C TYR A 164 26.04 9.35 1.41
N GLU A 165 26.08 10.53 1.98
CA GLU A 165 26.74 10.78 3.27
C GLU A 165 25.67 10.87 4.38
N SER A 166 25.98 10.34 5.56
CA SER A 166 25.05 10.24 6.70
C SER A 166 24.62 11.60 7.30
N ASP A 167 25.19 12.69 6.82
CA ASP A 167 24.93 14.05 7.28
C ASP A 167 24.37 14.93 6.13
N VAL A 168 23.33 14.46 5.47
CA VAL A 168 22.71 15.18 4.34
C VAL A 168 22.04 16.45 4.83
N VAL A 169 22.71 17.58 4.62
CA VAL A 169 22.09 18.89 4.63
C VAL A 169 21.52 19.13 3.24
N THR A 170 20.20 19.26 3.13
CA THR A 170 19.56 19.52 1.84
C THR A 170 20.07 20.84 1.25
N GLN A 171 20.14 20.96 -0.09
CA GLN A 171 20.51 22.23 -0.76
C GLN A 171 19.59 23.41 -0.38
N SER A 172 18.40 23.11 0.12
CA SER A 172 17.47 24.08 0.70
C SER A 172 17.80 24.50 2.14
N GLY A 173 18.85 23.92 2.74
CA GLY A 173 19.25 24.22 4.11
C GLY A 173 18.45 23.51 5.20
N TYR A 174 17.59 22.55 4.80
CA TYR A 174 16.88 21.69 5.75
C TYR A 174 17.76 20.49 6.11
N ASP A 175 18.19 20.45 7.35
CA ASP A 175 18.73 19.23 7.95
C ASP A 175 17.56 18.33 8.33
N VAL A 176 17.34 17.24 7.55
CA VAL A 176 16.25 16.30 7.76
C VAL A 176 16.31 15.66 9.14
N PHE A 177 17.49 15.43 9.68
CA PHE A 177 17.66 14.89 11.03
C PHE A 177 17.34 15.92 12.12
N SER A 178 17.59 17.20 11.90
CA SER A 178 17.18 18.25 12.85
C SER A 178 15.67 18.44 12.87
N VAL A 179 14.99 18.40 11.71
CA VAL A 179 13.53 18.43 11.62
C VAL A 179 12.93 17.17 12.27
N TYR A 180 13.48 15.99 11.98
CA TYR A 180 13.04 14.74 12.60
C TYR A 180 13.23 14.75 14.12
N ARG A 181 14.36 15.28 14.60
CA ARG A 181 14.66 15.41 16.05
C ARG A 181 13.72 16.40 16.72
N GLN A 182 13.47 17.57 16.11
CA GLN A 182 12.52 18.57 16.65
C GLN A 182 11.10 18.01 16.77
N LEU A 183 10.67 17.16 15.82
CA LEU A 183 9.36 16.51 15.87
C LEU A 183 9.28 15.43 16.95
N LEU A 184 10.37 14.71 17.23
CA LEU A 184 10.41 13.74 18.33
C LEU A 184 10.49 14.39 19.72
N GLU A 185 10.99 15.62 19.81
CA GLU A 185 11.15 16.38 21.07
C GLU A 185 9.94 17.27 21.38
N SER A 186 8.96 17.37 20.48
CA SER A 186 7.77 18.24 20.62
C SER A 186 6.55 17.55 21.24
N ASP A 187 6.67 16.31 21.74
CA ASP A 187 5.62 15.59 22.50
C ASP A 187 5.76 15.78 24.03
#